data_2efea0db6f4cc3bcfa6107dfce66dac7
#
_entry.id   2efea0db6f4cc3bcfa6107dfce66dac7
#
_cell.length_a   1.000
_cell.length_b   1.000
_cell.length_c   1.000
_cell.angle_alpha   90.00
_cell.angle_beta   90.00
_cell.angle_gamma   90.00
#
_symmetry.space_group_name_H-M   'P 1'
#
loop_
_entity.id
_entity.type
_entity.pdbx_description
1 polymer ?
#
loop_
_entity_poly.entity_id
_entity_poly.type
_entity_poly.pdbx_seq_one_letter_code
_entity_poly.pdbx_strand_id
1 'polypeptide(L)'
;MYNNYIKEEAELIFANSLNLSRKDVAVMSNNTTSSIITIGRKYGSAGRQIGQEVAKYFGIKCYDKELLEHAANDSGICKELFEHHDEKPTNSFLYSLVMDTYSFGYSSAGFTDMPMNHKIFLAQFEAIKKLASEGPCVMVGRCADYALADNPNCFSVFVHANLDWRINRIAQKYNKNAKEAKDMINKTDKSRSSYYNYYTNKKWGSADSYNLCLDSSKLGYEKCIEEIENQLKLLK
;
A
#
# COMPACT_ATOMS: atom_id res chain seq x y z
N MET A 1 -5.51 -16.57 33.72
CA MET A 1 -5.53 -15.23 34.30
C MET A 1 -4.29 -14.39 33.95
N TYR A 2 -3.08 -14.91 34.08
CA TYR A 2 -1.81 -14.15 33.83
C TYR A 2 -1.65 -13.66 32.37
N ASN A 3 -2.08 -14.45 31.38
CA ASN A 3 -1.99 -14.07 29.97
C ASN A 3 -2.94 -12.94 29.56
N ASN A 4 -4.08 -12.77 30.22
CA ASN A 4 -5.00 -11.66 29.92
C ASN A 4 -4.48 -10.33 30.46
N TYR A 5 -3.81 -10.35 31.60
CA TYR A 5 -3.24 -9.15 32.22
C TYR A 5 -2.11 -8.54 31.40
N ILE A 6 -1.20 -9.40 30.85
CA ILE A 6 -0.11 -8.96 29.98
C ILE A 6 -0.65 -8.41 28.65
N LYS A 7 -1.76 -8.96 28.14
CA LYS A 7 -2.39 -8.49 26.92
C LYS A 7 -3.03 -7.12 27.10
N GLU A 8 -3.74 -6.90 28.22
CA GLU A 8 -4.35 -5.61 28.57
C GLU A 8 -3.31 -4.51 28.81
N GLU A 9 -2.19 -4.83 29.47
CA GLU A 9 -1.09 -3.86 29.64
C GLU A 9 -0.41 -3.51 28.33
N ALA A 10 -0.16 -4.47 27.45
CA ALA A 10 0.41 -4.23 26.13
C ALA A 10 -0.51 -3.38 25.24
N GLU A 11 -1.82 -3.62 25.29
CA GLU A 11 -2.83 -2.81 24.59
C GLU A 11 -2.90 -1.38 25.15
N LEU A 12 -2.73 -1.19 26.46
CA LEU A 12 -2.73 0.12 27.11
C LEU A 12 -1.47 0.92 26.78
N ILE A 13 -0.30 0.28 26.73
CA ILE A 13 0.98 0.89 26.34
C ILE A 13 0.93 1.31 24.87
N PHE A 14 0.37 0.47 24.01
CA PHE A 14 0.21 0.78 22.58
C PHE A 14 -0.79 1.93 22.36
N ALA A 15 -1.91 1.95 23.10
CA ALA A 15 -2.90 3.02 23.04
C ALA A 15 -2.35 4.38 23.53
N ASN A 16 -1.54 4.37 24.58
CA ASN A 16 -0.88 5.57 25.10
C ASN A 16 0.14 6.13 24.10
N SER A 17 0.84 5.27 23.36
CA SER A 17 1.77 5.69 22.29
C SER A 17 1.07 6.38 21.11
N LEU A 18 -0.24 6.15 20.94
CA LEU A 18 -1.08 6.71 19.87
C LEU A 18 -1.99 7.86 20.34
N ASN A 19 -1.90 8.30 21.60
CA ASN A 19 -2.79 9.30 22.22
C ASN A 19 -4.30 8.97 22.10
N LEU A 20 -4.66 7.69 22.21
CA LEU A 20 -6.02 7.21 22.10
C LEU A 20 -6.75 7.21 23.45
N SER A 21 -8.05 7.54 23.46
CA SER A 21 -8.87 7.45 24.68
C SER A 21 -9.21 5.99 25.01
N ARG A 22 -9.57 5.72 26.29
CA ARG A 22 -10.03 4.38 26.71
C ARG A 22 -11.26 3.87 25.93
N LYS A 23 -12.11 4.79 25.42
CA LYS A 23 -13.23 4.43 24.54
C LYS A 23 -12.76 3.96 23.17
N ASP A 24 -11.72 4.60 22.62
CA ASP A 24 -11.13 4.20 21.34
C ASP A 24 -10.48 2.81 21.44
N VAL A 25 -9.83 2.50 22.56
CA VAL A 25 -9.25 1.17 22.85
C VAL A 25 -10.31 0.08 22.95
N ALA A 26 -11.43 0.35 23.61
CA ALA A 26 -12.54 -0.60 23.73
C ALA A 26 -13.25 -0.88 22.40
N VAL A 27 -13.28 0.10 21.49
CA VAL A 27 -13.77 -0.07 20.11
C VAL A 27 -12.79 -0.88 19.30
N MET A 28 -11.47 -0.68 19.46
CA MET A 28 -10.42 -1.43 18.76
C MET A 28 -10.37 -2.91 19.14
N SER A 29 -10.66 -3.25 20.42
CA SER A 29 -10.59 -4.64 20.90
C SER A 29 -11.64 -5.58 20.28
N ASN A 30 -12.70 -5.03 19.68
CA ASN A 30 -13.76 -5.81 19.03
C ASN A 30 -13.62 -5.91 17.50
N ASN A 31 -12.72 -5.14 16.89
CA ASN A 31 -12.56 -5.06 15.44
C ASN A 31 -11.28 -5.80 15.00
N THR A 32 -11.36 -7.12 14.86
CA THR A 32 -10.23 -7.93 14.38
C THR A 32 -10.41 -8.29 12.90
N THR A 33 -9.31 -8.30 12.15
CA THR A 33 -9.26 -8.85 10.81
C THR A 33 -8.04 -9.76 10.65
N SER A 34 -8.17 -10.81 9.88
CA SER A 34 -7.04 -11.63 9.42
C SER A 34 -6.53 -11.20 8.03
N SER A 35 -7.18 -10.23 7.42
CA SER A 35 -6.93 -9.82 6.05
C SER A 35 -5.72 -8.89 5.93
N ILE A 36 -5.01 -9.02 4.82
CA ILE A 36 -4.01 -8.07 4.36
C ILE A 36 -4.69 -7.15 3.36
N ILE A 37 -4.70 -5.86 3.62
CA ILE A 37 -5.42 -4.89 2.81
C ILE A 37 -4.42 -4.12 1.96
N THR A 38 -4.54 -4.19 0.64
CA THR A 38 -3.69 -3.41 -0.27
C THR A 38 -4.46 -2.23 -0.84
N ILE A 39 -3.84 -1.04 -0.89
CA ILE A 39 -4.51 0.18 -1.36
C ILE A 39 -3.77 0.81 -2.53
N GLY A 40 -4.28 0.56 -3.74
CA GLY A 40 -3.99 1.35 -4.93
C GLY A 40 -4.75 2.68 -4.88
N ARG A 41 -4.19 3.78 -5.42
CA ARG A 41 -4.84 5.09 -5.28
C ARG A 41 -4.38 6.10 -6.32
N LYS A 42 -5.29 6.91 -6.83
CA LYS A 42 -4.96 8.12 -7.58
C LYS A 42 -4.38 9.20 -6.65
N TYR A 43 -3.49 10.04 -7.18
CA TYR A 43 -2.93 11.13 -6.41
C TYR A 43 -4.00 12.16 -6.05
N GLY A 44 -4.05 12.58 -4.80
CA GLY A 44 -5.08 13.47 -4.29
C GLY A 44 -6.41 12.80 -3.89
N SER A 45 -6.62 11.49 -4.14
CA SER A 45 -7.86 10.79 -3.77
C SER A 45 -7.98 10.43 -2.28
N ALA A 46 -7.02 10.83 -1.44
CA ALA A 46 -6.95 10.47 -0.03
C ALA A 46 -6.71 8.99 0.30
N GLY A 47 -6.45 8.12 -0.68
CA GLY A 47 -6.29 6.69 -0.42
C GLY A 47 -5.22 6.33 0.63
N ARG A 48 -4.12 7.13 0.77
CA ARG A 48 -3.15 6.92 1.87
C ARG A 48 -3.80 7.14 3.24
N GLN A 49 -4.57 8.23 3.38
CA GLN A 49 -5.25 8.53 4.66
C GLN A 49 -6.30 7.50 5.00
N ILE A 50 -7.11 7.10 3.99
CA ILE A 50 -8.10 6.03 4.15
C ILE A 50 -7.40 4.75 4.64
N GLY A 51 -6.25 4.37 4.04
CA GLY A 51 -5.48 3.21 4.48
C GLY A 51 -4.98 3.32 5.92
N GLN A 52 -4.52 4.49 6.33
CA GLN A 52 -4.07 4.74 7.70
C GLN A 52 -5.22 4.64 8.71
N GLU A 53 -6.39 5.19 8.38
CA GLU A 53 -7.56 5.10 9.26
C GLU A 53 -8.13 3.67 9.33
N VAL A 54 -8.15 2.94 8.22
CA VAL A 54 -8.53 1.49 8.21
C VAL A 54 -7.56 0.68 9.10
N ALA A 55 -6.26 0.93 9.00
CA ALA A 55 -5.28 0.26 9.84
C ALA A 55 -5.50 0.58 11.32
N LYS A 56 -5.76 1.84 11.64
CA LYS A 56 -6.09 2.30 13.00
C LYS A 56 -7.37 1.64 13.53
N TYR A 57 -8.41 1.56 12.71
CA TYR A 57 -9.68 0.93 13.08
C TYR A 57 -9.52 -0.54 13.47
N PHE A 58 -8.71 -1.30 12.72
CA PHE A 58 -8.45 -2.71 13.01
C PHE A 58 -7.29 -2.94 13.99
N GLY A 59 -6.60 -1.90 14.44
CA GLY A 59 -5.42 -2.04 15.31
C GLY A 59 -4.24 -2.75 14.64
N ILE A 60 -4.10 -2.64 13.31
CA ILE A 60 -3.05 -3.30 12.53
C ILE A 60 -2.05 -2.30 11.95
N LYS A 61 -0.87 -2.79 11.55
CA LYS A 61 0.18 -1.95 10.96
C LYS A 61 -0.23 -1.41 9.58
N CYS A 62 0.17 -0.17 9.26
CA CYS A 62 0.03 0.43 7.94
C CYS A 62 1.41 0.67 7.34
N TYR A 63 1.69 0.03 6.21
CA TYR A 63 2.94 0.17 5.48
C TYR A 63 2.71 1.05 4.25
N ASP A 64 3.33 2.20 4.21
CA ASP A 64 3.37 3.07 3.04
C ASP A 64 4.72 3.01 2.31
N LYS A 65 4.92 3.90 1.34
CA LYS A 65 6.15 3.96 0.56
C LYS A 65 7.41 3.93 1.43
N GLU A 66 7.46 4.78 2.45
CA GLU A 66 8.64 4.98 3.29
C GLU A 66 8.97 3.72 4.12
N LEU A 67 7.94 3.10 4.71
CA LEU A 67 8.09 1.88 5.48
C LEU A 67 8.45 0.66 4.61
N LEU A 68 7.90 0.56 3.39
CA LEU A 68 8.27 -0.48 2.45
C LEU A 68 9.70 -0.31 1.93
N GLU A 69 10.18 0.93 1.79
CA GLU A 69 11.58 1.20 1.45
C GLU A 69 12.52 0.81 2.59
N HIS A 70 12.17 1.10 3.84
CA HIS A 70 12.94 0.64 5.00
C HIS A 70 13.03 -0.88 5.07
N ALA A 71 11.92 -1.57 4.91
CA ALA A 71 11.89 -3.02 4.91
C ALA A 71 12.70 -3.64 3.75
N ALA A 72 12.71 -2.99 2.59
CA ALA A 72 13.54 -3.42 1.47
C ALA A 72 15.04 -3.15 1.69
N ASN A 73 15.41 -2.08 2.40
CA ASN A 73 16.80 -1.81 2.79
C ASN A 73 17.36 -2.89 3.73
N ASP A 74 16.53 -3.43 4.63
CA ASP A 74 16.91 -4.54 5.51
C ASP A 74 17.20 -5.83 4.74
N SER A 75 16.78 -5.92 3.48
CA SER A 75 17.12 -7.03 2.58
C SER A 75 18.52 -6.91 1.94
N GLY A 76 19.33 -5.92 2.32
CA GLY A 76 20.71 -5.73 1.86
C GLY A 76 20.88 -4.86 0.62
N ILE A 77 19.81 -4.21 0.15
CA ILE A 77 19.89 -3.25 -0.96
C ILE A 77 20.11 -1.84 -0.40
N CYS A 78 21.19 -1.18 -0.87
CA CYS A 78 21.65 0.09 -0.32
C CYS A 78 20.61 1.22 -0.48
N LYS A 79 20.41 2.01 0.57
CA LYS A 79 19.44 3.11 0.66
C LYS A 79 19.58 4.13 -0.48
N GLU A 80 20.81 4.42 -0.90
CA GLU A 80 21.12 5.34 -2.00
C GLU A 80 20.49 4.94 -3.34
N LEU A 81 20.20 3.63 -3.52
CA LEU A 81 19.58 3.10 -4.72
C LEU A 81 18.09 3.45 -4.82
N PHE A 82 17.43 3.67 -3.67
CA PHE A 82 16.02 4.02 -3.61
C PHE A 82 15.75 5.51 -3.85
N GLU A 83 16.67 6.38 -3.46
CA GLU A 83 16.49 7.83 -3.55
C GLU A 83 16.49 8.34 -5.00
N HIS A 84 17.25 7.68 -5.89
CA HIS A 84 17.46 8.13 -7.27
C HIS A 84 16.60 7.42 -8.33
N HIS A 85 16.03 6.26 -8.05
CA HIS A 85 15.42 5.40 -9.10
C HIS A 85 13.95 5.02 -8.87
N ASP A 86 13.32 5.62 -7.89
CA ASP A 86 11.96 5.31 -7.52
C ASP A 86 10.93 5.63 -8.62
N GLU A 87 10.07 4.65 -8.95
CA GLU A 87 8.97 4.76 -9.92
C GLU A 87 9.37 5.09 -11.39
N LYS A 88 10.63 4.86 -11.82
CA LYS A 88 11.02 5.00 -13.23
C LYS A 88 11.14 3.63 -13.92
N PRO A 89 10.30 3.31 -14.91
CA PRO A 89 10.41 2.05 -15.64
C PRO A 89 11.61 2.03 -16.60
N THR A 90 12.28 0.91 -16.70
CA THR A 90 13.31 0.62 -17.70
C THR A 90 12.86 -0.49 -18.65
N ASN A 91 13.41 -0.52 -19.86
CA ASN A 91 12.90 -1.23 -21.05
C ASN A 91 12.39 -2.69 -20.91
N SER A 92 11.52 -3.01 -21.84
CA SER A 92 10.59 -4.14 -22.03
C SER A 92 11.15 -5.58 -21.96
N PHE A 93 12.45 -5.79 -22.14
CA PHE A 93 13.07 -7.13 -22.19
C PHE A 93 13.07 -7.89 -20.84
N LEU A 94 12.93 -7.17 -19.75
CA LEU A 94 13.14 -7.72 -18.40
C LEU A 94 11.87 -8.24 -17.72
N TYR A 95 10.72 -7.98 -18.32
CA TYR A 95 9.45 -8.55 -17.82
C TYR A 95 9.44 -10.08 -17.89
N SER A 96 9.94 -10.64 -19.00
CA SER A 96 10.07 -12.10 -19.15
C SER A 96 11.08 -12.69 -18.17
N LEU A 97 12.16 -11.97 -17.87
CA LEU A 97 13.21 -12.45 -16.97
C LEU A 97 12.73 -12.49 -15.50
N VAL A 98 11.91 -11.53 -15.09
CA VAL A 98 11.32 -11.52 -13.73
C VAL A 98 10.36 -12.69 -13.54
N MET A 99 9.53 -13.00 -14.55
CA MET A 99 8.62 -14.15 -14.50
C MET A 99 9.34 -15.50 -14.58
N ASP A 100 10.40 -15.60 -15.37
CA ASP A 100 11.22 -16.82 -15.46
C ASP A 100 12.06 -17.08 -14.20
N THR A 101 12.49 -16.01 -13.50
CA THR A 101 13.27 -16.13 -12.26
C THR A 101 12.41 -16.65 -11.09
N TYR A 102 11.10 -16.37 -11.09
CA TYR A 102 10.17 -16.94 -10.13
C TYR A 102 9.94 -18.44 -10.29
N SER A 103 10.12 -18.98 -11.51
CA SER A 103 9.97 -20.40 -11.79
C SER A 103 11.22 -21.23 -11.47
N PHE A 104 12.38 -20.59 -11.35
CA PHE A 104 13.69 -21.27 -11.19
C PHE A 104 14.52 -20.70 -10.04
N GLY A 105 14.20 -20.87 -8.83
CA GLY A 105 15.03 -20.58 -7.65
C GLY A 105 16.31 -19.76 -7.90
N TYR A 106 16.46 -18.63 -7.24
CA TYR A 106 17.56 -17.67 -7.36
C TYR A 106 18.95 -18.31 -7.57
N SER A 107 19.53 -18.18 -8.72
CA SER A 107 20.98 -18.31 -8.88
C SER A 107 21.61 -16.91 -8.79
N SER A 108 22.56 -16.75 -7.87
CA SER A 108 23.23 -15.47 -7.56
C SER A 108 23.95 -14.80 -8.75
N ALA A 109 24.23 -15.52 -9.81
CA ALA A 109 24.96 -15.02 -10.99
C ALA A 109 24.13 -14.07 -11.88
N GLY A 110 22.79 -14.22 -11.95
CA GLY A 110 21.93 -13.34 -12.77
C GLY A 110 21.58 -12.00 -12.11
N PHE A 111 21.81 -11.87 -10.80
CA PHE A 111 21.44 -10.67 -10.04
C PHE A 111 22.40 -9.50 -10.24
N THR A 112 23.66 -9.78 -10.52
CA THR A 112 24.71 -8.75 -10.72
C THR A 112 24.47 -7.88 -11.96
N ASP A 113 23.98 -8.45 -13.06
CA ASP A 113 23.77 -7.75 -14.34
C ASP A 113 22.38 -7.12 -14.50
N MET A 114 21.50 -7.30 -13.50
CA MET A 114 20.13 -6.77 -13.53
C MET A 114 20.12 -5.25 -13.35
N PRO A 115 19.33 -4.50 -14.15
CA PRO A 115 19.15 -3.06 -13.96
C PRO A 115 18.65 -2.73 -12.56
N MET A 116 19.13 -1.60 -12.02
CA MET A 116 18.88 -1.18 -10.66
C MET A 116 17.40 -1.11 -10.28
N ASN A 117 16.56 -0.57 -11.18
CA ASN A 117 15.12 -0.45 -10.94
C ASN A 117 14.43 -1.80 -10.71
N HIS A 118 14.95 -2.87 -11.36
CA HIS A 118 14.44 -4.21 -11.17
C HIS A 118 14.87 -4.80 -9.84
N LYS A 119 16.11 -4.55 -9.43
CA LYS A 119 16.60 -4.96 -8.11
C LYS A 119 15.75 -4.32 -7.01
N ILE A 120 15.44 -3.02 -7.16
CA ILE A 120 14.57 -2.28 -6.23
C ILE A 120 13.16 -2.88 -6.22
N PHE A 121 12.57 -3.16 -7.39
CA PHE A 121 11.26 -3.78 -7.48
C PHE A 121 11.22 -5.14 -6.78
N LEU A 122 12.19 -6.02 -7.05
CA LEU A 122 12.27 -7.34 -6.43
C LEU A 122 12.43 -7.24 -4.91
N ALA A 123 13.30 -6.34 -4.42
CA ALA A 123 13.45 -6.12 -2.99
C ALA A 123 12.17 -5.65 -2.31
N GLN A 124 11.43 -4.73 -2.95
CA GLN A 124 10.12 -4.28 -2.46
C GLN A 124 9.09 -5.41 -2.48
N PHE A 125 9.11 -6.24 -3.53
CA PHE A 125 8.22 -7.38 -3.68
C PHE A 125 8.43 -8.42 -2.57
N GLU A 126 9.69 -8.77 -2.29
CA GLU A 126 10.04 -9.70 -1.21
C GLU A 126 9.72 -9.10 0.18
N ALA A 127 10.01 -7.82 0.39
CA ALA A 127 9.66 -7.12 1.62
C ALA A 127 8.14 -7.14 1.87
N ILE A 128 7.32 -6.92 0.84
CA ILE A 128 5.86 -6.99 0.91
C ILE A 128 5.41 -8.39 1.33
N LYS A 129 5.94 -9.45 0.72
CA LYS A 129 5.60 -10.83 1.08
C LYS A 129 6.00 -11.17 2.52
N LYS A 130 7.21 -10.77 2.92
CA LYS A 130 7.71 -10.97 4.28
C LYS A 130 6.80 -10.28 5.30
N LEU A 131 6.51 -8.99 5.12
CA LEU A 131 5.63 -8.23 6.02
C LEU A 131 4.21 -8.81 6.07
N ALA A 132 3.69 -9.30 4.95
CA ALA A 132 2.40 -9.97 4.87
C ALA A 132 2.38 -11.30 5.66
N SER A 133 3.51 -12.01 5.75
CA SER A 133 3.61 -13.24 6.54
C SER A 133 3.69 -13.00 8.05
N GLU A 134 4.02 -11.78 8.48
CA GLU A 134 4.08 -11.41 9.90
C GLU A 134 2.69 -11.20 10.52
N GLY A 135 1.65 -11.00 9.71
CA GLY A 135 0.28 -10.85 10.17
C GLY A 135 -0.54 -9.83 9.39
N PRO A 136 -1.76 -9.53 9.84
CA PRO A 136 -2.67 -8.58 9.20
C PRO A 136 -2.05 -7.18 9.13
N CYS A 137 -2.20 -6.53 7.98
CA CYS A 137 -1.66 -5.19 7.77
C CYS A 137 -2.36 -4.47 6.61
N VAL A 138 -2.14 -3.16 6.52
CA VAL A 138 -2.51 -2.34 5.37
C VAL A 138 -1.24 -1.97 4.61
N MET A 139 -1.23 -2.16 3.30
CA MET A 139 -0.11 -1.78 2.43
C MET A 139 -0.55 -0.77 1.38
N VAL A 140 0.13 0.37 1.27
CA VAL A 140 -0.29 1.45 0.39
C VAL A 140 0.65 1.59 -0.81
N GLY A 141 0.22 1.05 -1.96
CA GLY A 141 0.91 1.12 -3.24
C GLY A 141 1.99 0.06 -3.45
N ARG A 142 3.03 0.37 -4.24
CA ARG A 142 4.18 -0.51 -4.55
C ARG A 142 3.80 -1.85 -5.18
N CYS A 143 2.70 -1.90 -5.93
CA CYS A 143 2.19 -3.14 -6.51
C CYS A 143 1.93 -4.24 -5.47
N ALA A 144 1.57 -3.87 -4.23
CA ALA A 144 1.32 -4.83 -3.16
C ALA A 144 0.18 -5.80 -3.49
N ASP A 145 -0.84 -5.33 -4.21
CA ASP A 145 -1.93 -6.13 -4.74
C ASP A 145 -1.45 -7.21 -5.72
N TYR A 146 -0.39 -6.92 -6.48
CA TYR A 146 0.24 -7.86 -7.38
C TYR A 146 1.17 -8.83 -6.63
N ALA A 147 1.98 -8.32 -5.72
CA ALA A 147 2.88 -9.13 -4.91
C ALA A 147 2.15 -10.16 -4.04
N LEU A 148 0.91 -9.88 -3.69
CA LEU A 148 0.06 -10.71 -2.84
C LEU A 148 -1.13 -11.33 -3.60
N ALA A 149 -1.07 -11.39 -4.94
CA ALA A 149 -2.18 -11.90 -5.75
C ALA A 149 -2.57 -13.35 -5.42
N ASP A 150 -1.60 -14.18 -5.03
CA ASP A 150 -1.81 -15.58 -4.65
C ASP A 150 -2.14 -15.77 -3.15
N ASN A 151 -2.19 -14.68 -2.37
CA ASN A 151 -2.51 -14.75 -0.95
C ASN A 151 -4.04 -14.68 -0.77
N PRO A 152 -4.70 -15.76 -0.30
CA PRO A 152 -6.15 -15.80 -0.15
C PRO A 152 -6.71 -14.79 0.87
N ASN A 153 -5.86 -14.30 1.76
CA ASN A 153 -6.24 -13.28 2.75
C ASN A 153 -6.00 -11.85 2.26
N CYS A 154 -5.54 -11.66 1.01
CA CYS A 154 -5.31 -10.34 0.45
C CYS A 154 -6.61 -9.74 -0.09
N PHE A 155 -6.98 -8.55 0.40
CA PHE A 155 -8.10 -7.75 -0.11
C PHE A 155 -7.56 -6.47 -0.75
N SER A 156 -7.73 -6.35 -2.06
CA SER A 156 -7.19 -5.24 -2.84
C SER A 156 -8.25 -4.16 -3.08
N VAL A 157 -7.90 -2.92 -2.74
CA VAL A 157 -8.77 -1.74 -2.87
C VAL A 157 -8.11 -0.70 -3.77
N PHE A 158 -8.88 -0.07 -4.64
CA PHE A 158 -8.43 1.09 -5.40
C PHE A 158 -9.27 2.33 -5.07
N VAL A 159 -8.60 3.39 -4.58
CA VAL A 159 -9.27 4.65 -4.23
C VAL A 159 -9.03 5.69 -5.32
N HIS A 160 -10.09 6.16 -5.93
CA HIS A 160 -10.07 7.26 -6.90
C HIS A 160 -10.94 8.43 -6.42
N ALA A 161 -10.93 9.53 -7.17
CA ALA A 161 -11.79 10.68 -6.96
C ALA A 161 -11.89 11.52 -8.23
N ASN A 162 -12.93 12.34 -8.34
CA ASN A 162 -13.09 13.33 -9.39
C ASN A 162 -11.86 14.24 -9.49
N LEU A 163 -11.50 14.63 -10.72
CA LEU A 163 -10.29 15.44 -10.94
C LEU A 163 -10.34 16.79 -10.25
N ASP A 164 -11.46 17.49 -10.31
CA ASP A 164 -11.59 18.83 -9.72
C ASP A 164 -11.52 18.76 -8.19
N TRP A 165 -12.10 17.73 -7.60
CA TRP A 165 -11.99 17.47 -6.17
C TRP A 165 -10.52 17.22 -5.76
N ARG A 166 -9.79 16.44 -6.55
CA ARG A 166 -8.35 16.18 -6.31
C ARG A 166 -7.50 17.44 -6.47
N ILE A 167 -7.80 18.28 -7.49
CA ILE A 167 -7.12 19.56 -7.71
C ILE A 167 -7.29 20.44 -6.50
N ASN A 168 -8.52 20.66 -6.04
CA ASN A 168 -8.82 21.50 -4.88
C ASN A 168 -8.07 21.01 -3.63
N ARG A 169 -8.08 19.70 -3.40
CA ARG A 169 -7.40 19.09 -2.26
C ARG A 169 -5.87 19.27 -2.30
N ILE A 170 -5.25 19.06 -3.47
CA ILE A 170 -3.80 19.23 -3.64
C ILE A 170 -3.40 20.70 -3.58
N ALA A 171 -4.19 21.59 -4.19
CA ALA A 171 -3.99 23.03 -4.12
C ALA A 171 -3.96 23.53 -2.66
N GLN A 172 -4.93 23.14 -1.86
CA GLN A 172 -5.01 23.47 -0.44
C GLN A 172 -3.84 22.87 0.36
N LYS A 173 -3.57 21.57 0.18
CA LYS A 173 -2.52 20.87 0.94
C LYS A 173 -1.12 21.43 0.75
N TYR A 174 -0.80 21.90 -0.46
CA TYR A 174 0.55 22.36 -0.84
C TYR A 174 0.63 23.85 -1.14
N ASN A 175 -0.42 24.60 -0.87
CA ASN A 175 -0.52 26.03 -1.18
C ASN A 175 -0.16 26.34 -2.64
N LYS A 176 -0.80 25.63 -3.58
CA LYS A 176 -0.58 25.70 -5.02
C LYS A 176 -1.81 26.25 -5.74
N ASN A 177 -1.63 26.87 -6.91
CA ASN A 177 -2.74 27.19 -7.77
C ASN A 177 -3.30 25.93 -8.46
N ALA A 178 -4.49 26.04 -9.05
CA ALA A 178 -5.19 24.91 -9.66
C ALA A 178 -4.41 24.27 -10.82
N LYS A 179 -3.68 25.07 -11.61
CA LYS A 179 -2.85 24.56 -12.72
C LYS A 179 -1.68 23.73 -12.18
N GLU A 180 -0.94 24.26 -11.25
CA GLU A 180 0.18 23.54 -10.62
C GLU A 180 -0.30 22.23 -9.95
N ALA A 181 -1.44 22.28 -9.23
CA ALA A 181 -2.03 21.11 -8.60
C ALA A 181 -2.41 20.03 -9.64
N LYS A 182 -3.01 20.44 -10.76
CA LYS A 182 -3.35 19.55 -11.88
C LYS A 182 -2.10 18.92 -12.51
N ASP A 183 -1.05 19.69 -12.71
CA ASP A 183 0.21 19.20 -13.27
C ASP A 183 0.88 18.18 -12.33
N MET A 184 0.87 18.44 -11.02
CA MET A 184 1.35 17.48 -10.00
C MET A 184 0.54 16.18 -10.03
N ILE A 185 -0.79 16.27 -10.13
CA ILE A 185 -1.68 15.11 -10.22
C ILE A 185 -1.35 14.28 -11.45
N ASN A 186 -1.28 14.92 -12.62
CA ASN A 186 -1.04 14.24 -13.89
C ASN A 186 0.34 13.56 -13.91
N LYS A 187 1.37 14.26 -13.44
CA LYS A 187 2.74 13.72 -13.35
C LYS A 187 2.81 12.50 -12.43
N THR A 188 2.21 12.61 -11.24
CA THR A 188 2.23 11.53 -10.25
C THR A 188 1.41 10.32 -10.70
N ASP A 189 0.20 10.53 -11.22
CA ASP A 189 -0.65 9.45 -11.73
C ASP A 189 -0.01 8.76 -12.94
N LYS A 190 0.63 9.52 -13.84
CA LYS A 190 1.38 8.96 -14.98
C LYS A 190 2.55 8.09 -14.50
N SER A 191 3.33 8.56 -13.53
CA SER A 191 4.44 7.79 -12.96
C SER A 191 3.95 6.48 -12.33
N ARG A 192 2.89 6.55 -11.51
CA ARG A 192 2.31 5.36 -10.87
C ARG A 192 1.74 4.36 -11.85
N SER A 193 0.98 4.84 -12.85
CA SER A 193 0.40 3.96 -13.87
C SER A 193 1.48 3.30 -14.73
N SER A 194 2.53 4.04 -15.13
CA SER A 194 3.64 3.49 -15.89
C SER A 194 4.38 2.41 -15.09
N TYR A 195 4.67 2.68 -13.82
CA TYR A 195 5.30 1.71 -12.92
C TYR A 195 4.45 0.44 -12.74
N TYR A 196 3.17 0.60 -12.38
CA TYR A 196 2.26 -0.53 -12.17
C TYR A 196 2.07 -1.37 -13.42
N ASN A 197 1.73 -0.72 -14.56
CA ASN A 197 1.48 -1.43 -15.81
C ASN A 197 2.72 -2.19 -16.31
N TYR A 198 3.91 -1.62 -16.06
CA TYR A 198 5.16 -2.24 -16.46
C TYR A 198 5.48 -3.50 -15.65
N TYR A 199 5.34 -3.44 -14.32
CA TYR A 199 5.73 -4.54 -13.44
C TYR A 199 4.64 -5.59 -13.23
N THR A 200 3.36 -5.28 -13.48
CA THR A 200 2.26 -6.21 -13.17
C THR A 200 1.56 -6.78 -14.39
N ASN A 201 1.86 -6.26 -15.58
CA ASN A 201 1.11 -6.57 -16.81
C ASN A 201 -0.41 -6.37 -16.67
N LYS A 202 -0.84 -5.56 -15.68
CA LYS A 202 -2.23 -5.17 -15.45
C LYS A 202 -2.40 -3.69 -15.74
N LYS A 203 -3.64 -3.23 -15.89
CA LYS A 203 -3.95 -1.82 -16.08
C LYS A 203 -4.23 -1.14 -14.74
N TRP A 204 -3.41 -0.17 -14.37
CA TRP A 204 -3.58 0.57 -13.13
C TRP A 204 -4.93 1.27 -13.04
N GLY A 205 -5.66 1.05 -11.93
CA GLY A 205 -6.98 1.62 -11.69
C GLY A 205 -8.10 1.02 -12.54
N SER A 206 -7.86 -0.10 -13.23
CA SER A 206 -8.93 -0.89 -13.86
C SER A 206 -9.70 -1.65 -12.79
N ALA A 207 -11.02 -1.63 -12.85
CA ALA A 207 -11.88 -2.33 -11.88
C ALA A 207 -11.55 -3.82 -11.78
N ASP A 208 -11.19 -4.46 -12.89
CA ASP A 208 -10.84 -5.89 -12.95
C ASP A 208 -9.56 -6.25 -12.17
N SER A 209 -8.78 -5.25 -11.78
CA SER A 209 -7.51 -5.47 -11.07
C SER A 209 -7.65 -5.42 -9.55
N TYR A 210 -8.83 -5.07 -9.02
CA TYR A 210 -9.04 -4.86 -7.58
C TYR A 210 -10.36 -5.48 -7.12
N ASN A 211 -10.40 -5.92 -5.85
CA ASN A 211 -11.62 -6.45 -5.25
C ASN A 211 -12.67 -5.34 -5.00
N LEU A 212 -12.21 -4.10 -4.73
CA LEU A 212 -13.08 -2.97 -4.45
C LEU A 212 -12.51 -1.68 -5.06
N CYS A 213 -13.35 -0.89 -5.74
CA CYS A 213 -13.01 0.43 -6.25
C CYS A 213 -13.92 1.49 -5.62
N LEU A 214 -13.34 2.52 -4.99
CA LEU A 214 -14.07 3.55 -4.25
C LEU A 214 -13.84 4.95 -4.81
N ASP A 215 -14.92 5.71 -5.02
CA ASP A 215 -14.86 7.14 -5.34
C ASP A 215 -14.95 7.99 -4.05
N SER A 216 -13.80 8.40 -3.52
CA SER A 216 -13.73 9.20 -2.30
C SER A 216 -14.29 10.61 -2.43
N SER A 217 -14.45 11.13 -3.66
CA SER A 217 -15.11 12.42 -3.89
C SER A 217 -16.64 12.35 -3.74
N LYS A 218 -17.22 11.16 -3.89
CA LYS A 218 -18.65 10.89 -3.71
C LYS A 218 -18.99 10.42 -2.32
N LEU A 219 -18.18 9.49 -1.79
CA LEU A 219 -18.43 8.86 -0.51
C LEU A 219 -17.92 9.69 0.68
N GLY A 220 -16.82 10.44 0.50
CA GLY A 220 -16.05 11.00 1.61
C GLY A 220 -15.17 9.93 2.29
N TYR A 221 -14.38 10.36 3.28
CA TYR A 221 -13.42 9.47 3.96
C TYR A 221 -14.11 8.40 4.80
N GLU A 222 -15.04 8.82 5.64
CA GLU A 222 -15.71 7.97 6.62
C GLU A 222 -16.43 6.81 5.95
N LYS A 223 -17.22 7.09 4.91
CA LYS A 223 -17.93 6.04 4.17
C LYS A 223 -17.00 5.15 3.37
N CYS A 224 -15.86 5.65 2.89
CA CYS A 224 -14.87 4.78 2.24
C CYS A 224 -14.28 3.77 3.24
N ILE A 225 -14.03 4.20 4.47
CA ILE A 225 -13.52 3.33 5.55
C ILE A 225 -14.60 2.30 5.91
N GLU A 226 -15.82 2.77 6.18
CA GLU A 226 -16.98 1.92 6.49
C GLU A 226 -17.24 0.85 5.42
N GLU A 227 -17.13 1.22 4.14
CA GLU A 227 -17.31 0.27 3.03
C GLU A 227 -16.22 -0.81 3.00
N ILE A 228 -14.95 -0.43 3.22
CA ILE A 228 -13.86 -1.40 3.34
C ILE A 228 -14.11 -2.36 4.50
N GLU A 229 -14.52 -1.84 5.66
CA GLU A 229 -14.83 -2.64 6.84
C GLU A 229 -15.98 -3.63 6.58
N ASN A 230 -17.05 -3.16 5.92
CA ASN A 230 -18.22 -3.98 5.62
C ASN A 230 -17.84 -5.12 4.65
N GLN A 231 -17.06 -4.84 3.61
CA GLN A 231 -16.60 -5.86 2.69
C GLN A 231 -15.72 -6.92 3.39
N LEU A 232 -14.82 -6.50 4.28
CA LEU A 232 -13.99 -7.42 5.04
C LEU A 232 -14.78 -8.29 6.04
N LYS A 233 -15.91 -7.80 6.55
CA LYS A 233 -16.81 -8.61 7.38
C LYS A 233 -17.55 -9.69 6.61
N LEU A 234 -17.83 -9.42 5.31
CA LEU A 234 -18.50 -10.39 4.42
C LEU A 234 -17.57 -11.50 3.93
N LEU A 235 -16.26 -11.30 3.99
CA LEU A 235 -15.25 -12.28 3.57
C LEU A 235 -14.83 -13.26 4.67
N LYS A 236 -15.37 -13.12 5.86
CA LYS A 236 -15.22 -14.04 7.00
C LYS A 236 -16.27 -15.13 6.94
#